data_a90af77ec9200e7e9c09144cb4230ffc
#
_entry.id   a90af77ec9200e7e9c09144cb4230ffc
#
_cell.length_a   1.000
_cell.length_b   1.000
_cell.length_c   1.000
_cell.angle_alpha   90.00
_cell.angle_beta   90.00
_cell.angle_gamma   90.00
#
_symmetry.space_group_name_H-M   'P 1'
#
loop_
_entity.id
_entity.type
_entity.pdbx_description
1 polymer ?
#
loop_
_entity_poly.entity_id
_entity_poly.type
_entity_poly.pdbx_seq_one_letter_code
_entity_poly.pdbx_strand_id
1 'polypeptide(L)'
;MRLERLRDMFVCDYCRTEILPPMGEDGVRVLTETKFDCPACAHHLWEATLEGHDLLYCTHCRGMLVAMSGFMNLVTLLRAMRAQPAMVVAPRDAADGAVERRCPRCSGAMQNHPYGGPGNVFLDTCEACEVNWLDKQEIQKIAAAADPTYSSAVL
;
A
#
# COMPACT_ATOMS: atom_id res chain seq x y z
N MET A 1 12.64 21.35 -10.78
CA MET A 1 12.32 20.00 -11.32
C MET A 1 10.83 19.81 -11.30
N ARG A 2 10.28 19.34 -12.36
CA ARG A 2 8.86 19.05 -12.49
C ARG A 2 8.62 17.54 -12.53
N LEU A 3 7.60 17.04 -11.81
CA LEU A 3 7.19 15.64 -11.89
C LEU A 3 6.36 15.42 -13.16
N GLU A 4 6.79 14.51 -14.01
CA GLU A 4 5.99 14.03 -15.15
C GLU A 4 5.25 12.75 -14.77
N ARG A 5 3.96 12.87 -14.49
CA ARG A 5 3.13 11.77 -13.98
C ARG A 5 2.97 10.59 -14.94
N LEU A 6 3.08 10.81 -16.24
CA LEU A 6 2.98 9.72 -17.21
C LEU A 6 4.17 8.75 -17.20
N ARG A 7 5.28 9.17 -16.59
CA ARG A 7 6.53 8.39 -16.56
C ARG A 7 7.09 8.21 -15.15
N ASP A 8 6.43 8.76 -14.12
CA ASP A 8 6.90 8.78 -12.74
C ASP A 8 8.36 9.29 -12.59
N MET A 9 8.72 10.26 -13.41
CA MET A 9 10.05 10.82 -13.48
C MET A 9 10.07 12.30 -13.13
N PHE A 10 11.16 12.74 -12.54
CA PHE A 10 11.45 14.16 -12.39
C PHE A 10 12.17 14.67 -13.63
N VAL A 11 11.67 15.73 -14.22
CA VAL A 11 12.28 16.39 -15.38
C VAL A 11 12.82 17.75 -14.95
N CYS A 12 14.06 18.01 -15.27
CA CYS A 12 14.63 19.34 -15.08
C CYS A 12 14.07 20.31 -16.15
N ASP A 13 13.42 21.38 -15.71
CA ASP A 13 12.82 22.36 -16.64
C ASP A 13 13.86 23.08 -17.50
N TYR A 14 15.11 23.15 -17.03
CA TYR A 14 16.19 23.85 -17.71
C TYR A 14 16.95 22.97 -18.71
N CYS A 15 17.44 21.80 -18.29
CA CYS A 15 18.28 20.94 -19.14
C CYS A 15 17.55 19.69 -19.65
N ARG A 16 16.29 19.50 -19.28
CA ARG A 16 15.46 18.33 -19.65
C ARG A 16 16.01 16.98 -19.18
N THR A 17 16.96 16.98 -18.28
CA THR A 17 17.46 15.73 -17.69
C THR A 17 16.33 15.04 -16.95
N GLU A 18 16.13 13.76 -17.25
CA GLU A 18 15.14 12.90 -16.62
C GLU A 18 15.79 12.12 -15.47
N ILE A 19 15.16 12.15 -14.31
CA ILE A 19 15.62 11.42 -13.11
C ILE A 19 14.49 10.55 -12.63
N LEU A 20 14.72 9.24 -12.65
CA LEU A 20 13.80 8.28 -12.04
C LEU A 20 14.10 8.23 -10.54
N PRO A 21 13.10 8.47 -9.65
CA PRO A 21 13.30 8.33 -8.23
C PRO A 21 13.79 6.92 -7.87
N PRO A 22 14.71 6.79 -6.92
CA PRO A 22 15.18 5.48 -6.50
C PRO A 22 14.04 4.67 -5.91
N MET A 23 14.05 3.38 -6.17
CA MET A 23 13.12 2.43 -5.57
C MET A 23 13.63 2.02 -4.19
N GLY A 24 12.78 2.09 -3.17
CA GLY A 24 13.07 1.59 -1.85
C GLY A 24 13.08 0.05 -1.78
N GLU A 25 13.47 -0.49 -0.64
CA GLU A 25 13.50 -1.95 -0.40
C GLU A 25 12.13 -2.62 -0.54
N ASP A 26 11.07 -1.87 -0.26
CA ASP A 26 9.66 -2.31 -0.39
C ASP A 26 9.09 -2.14 -1.79
N GLY A 27 9.90 -1.73 -2.76
CA GLY A 27 9.49 -1.50 -4.14
C GLY A 27 8.81 -0.16 -4.40
N VAL A 28 8.66 0.69 -3.40
CA VAL A 28 8.00 1.99 -3.50
C VAL A 28 8.97 3.04 -4.03
N ARG A 29 8.53 3.82 -5.00
CA ARG A 29 9.21 5.04 -5.49
C ARG A 29 8.54 6.26 -4.91
N VAL A 30 9.25 7.02 -4.11
CA VAL A 30 8.75 8.24 -3.45
C VAL A 30 8.94 9.44 -4.37
N LEU A 31 7.88 10.23 -4.56
CA LEU A 31 7.87 11.36 -5.49
C LEU A 31 7.85 12.70 -4.76
N THR A 32 6.70 13.17 -4.33
CA THR A 32 6.50 14.51 -3.76
C THR A 32 5.80 14.48 -2.41
N GLU A 33 6.25 15.32 -1.49
CA GLU A 33 5.59 15.49 -0.19
C GLU A 33 4.21 16.12 -0.35
N THR A 34 3.24 15.62 0.43
CA THR A 34 1.89 16.14 0.49
C THR A 34 1.61 16.83 1.82
N LYS A 35 0.41 17.42 1.94
CA LYS A 35 -0.07 18.00 3.19
C LYS A 35 -0.88 17.02 4.04
N PHE A 36 -1.06 15.79 3.58
CA PHE A 36 -1.79 14.77 4.31
C PHE A 36 -0.92 14.15 5.39
N ASP A 37 -1.49 14.03 6.59
CA ASP A 37 -0.79 13.40 7.72
C ASP A 37 -0.98 11.89 7.73
N CYS A 38 0.10 11.18 8.07
CA CYS A 38 0.05 9.74 8.25
C CYS A 38 -0.86 9.36 9.42
N PRO A 39 -1.83 8.46 9.24
CA PRO A 39 -2.75 8.06 10.30
C PRO A 39 -2.07 7.24 11.41
N ALA A 40 -0.87 6.74 11.16
CA ALA A 40 -0.13 5.92 12.12
C ALA A 40 0.88 6.71 12.95
N CYS A 41 1.57 7.71 12.35
CA CYS A 41 2.68 8.40 13.02
C CYS A 41 2.65 9.94 12.85
N ALA A 42 1.64 10.48 12.21
CA ALA A 42 1.43 11.92 11.99
C ALA A 42 2.50 12.66 11.16
N HIS A 43 3.46 11.95 10.56
CA HIS A 43 4.34 12.55 9.55
C HIS A 43 3.59 12.80 8.24
N HIS A 44 4.05 13.73 7.42
CA HIS A 44 3.44 13.95 6.12
C HIS A 44 3.57 12.72 5.22
N LEU A 45 2.50 12.42 4.50
CA LEU A 45 2.51 11.40 3.45
C LEU A 45 3.13 11.97 2.17
N TRP A 46 3.71 11.10 1.39
CA TRP A 46 4.31 11.40 0.10
C TRP A 46 3.53 10.76 -1.03
N GLU A 47 3.36 11.48 -2.13
CA GLU A 47 2.98 10.83 -3.38
C GLU A 47 4.06 9.82 -3.75
N ALA A 48 3.65 8.63 -4.11
CA ALA A 48 4.56 7.53 -4.43
C ALA A 48 3.91 6.59 -5.43
N THR A 49 4.70 5.68 -6.00
CA THR A 49 4.22 4.61 -6.86
C THR A 49 4.76 3.26 -6.40
N LEU A 50 3.94 2.24 -6.57
CA LEU A 50 4.32 0.84 -6.42
C LEU A 50 3.86 0.09 -7.65
N GLU A 51 4.80 -0.43 -8.42
CA GLU A 51 4.52 -1.12 -9.70
C GLU A 51 3.58 -0.33 -10.63
N GLY A 52 3.81 0.97 -10.75
CA GLY A 52 3.02 1.86 -11.59
C GLY A 52 1.66 2.29 -11.02
N HIS A 53 1.31 1.86 -9.79
CA HIS A 53 0.10 2.29 -9.10
C HIS A 53 0.39 3.47 -8.19
N ASP A 54 -0.39 4.55 -8.34
CA ASP A 54 -0.30 5.73 -7.48
C ASP A 54 -0.81 5.40 -6.07
N LEU A 55 -0.07 5.88 -5.07
CA LEU A 55 -0.46 5.76 -3.67
C LEU A 55 0.14 6.90 -2.84
N LEU A 56 -0.31 7.03 -1.60
CA LEU A 56 0.35 7.87 -0.60
C LEU A 56 1.16 6.99 0.34
N TYR A 57 2.37 7.41 0.64
CA TYR A 57 3.34 6.61 1.39
C TYR A 57 3.96 7.40 2.52
N CYS A 58 4.10 6.77 3.67
CA CYS A 58 4.82 7.34 4.81
C CYS A 58 6.27 6.87 4.81
N THR A 59 7.19 7.81 4.61
CA THR A 59 8.63 7.50 4.63
C THR A 59 9.16 7.15 6.02
N HIS A 60 8.40 7.48 7.07
CA HIS A 60 8.77 7.20 8.45
C HIS A 60 8.32 5.81 8.91
N CYS A 61 7.02 5.52 8.87
CA CYS A 61 6.48 4.23 9.33
C CYS A 61 6.29 3.20 8.21
N ARG A 62 6.47 3.61 6.94
CA ARG A 62 6.31 2.78 5.73
C ARG A 62 4.90 2.25 5.48
N GLY A 63 3.90 2.85 6.10
CA GLY A 63 2.51 2.59 5.77
C GLY A 63 2.11 3.25 4.44
N MET A 64 1.03 2.77 3.84
CA MET A 64 0.57 3.28 2.56
C MET A 64 -0.94 3.40 2.48
N LEU A 65 -1.42 4.43 1.78
CA LEU A 65 -2.82 4.65 1.47
C LEU A 65 -3.05 4.33 0.00
N VAL A 66 -3.85 3.33 -0.28
CA VAL A 66 -4.11 2.82 -1.64
C VAL A 66 -5.58 2.99 -1.99
N ALA A 67 -5.87 3.49 -3.19
CA ALA A 67 -7.24 3.58 -3.68
C ALA A 67 -7.88 2.18 -3.80
N MET A 68 -9.12 2.03 -3.36
CA MET A 68 -9.86 0.76 -3.47
C MET A 68 -9.95 0.27 -4.90
N SER A 69 -10.13 1.18 -5.87
CA SER A 69 -10.25 0.85 -7.29
C SER A 69 -9.01 0.18 -7.87
N GLY A 70 -7.82 0.50 -7.36
CA GLY A 70 -6.55 -0.08 -7.82
C GLY A 70 -6.02 -1.21 -6.93
N PHE A 71 -6.59 -1.40 -5.75
CA PHE A 71 -6.04 -2.29 -4.74
C PHE A 71 -5.93 -3.74 -5.22
N MET A 72 -7.02 -4.30 -5.76
CA MET A 72 -7.01 -5.70 -6.22
C MET A 72 -6.09 -5.91 -7.42
N ASN A 73 -6.00 -4.93 -8.33
CA ASN A 73 -5.07 -4.99 -9.45
C ASN A 73 -3.61 -4.98 -8.95
N LEU A 74 -3.30 -4.14 -7.99
CA LEU A 74 -1.97 -4.09 -7.38
C LEU A 74 -1.63 -5.41 -6.67
N VAL A 75 -2.54 -5.96 -5.88
CA VAL A 75 -2.35 -7.25 -5.21
C VAL A 75 -2.11 -8.37 -6.24
N THR A 76 -2.93 -8.44 -7.28
CA THR A 76 -2.80 -9.43 -8.35
C THR A 76 -1.44 -9.34 -9.04
N LEU A 77 -1.00 -8.13 -9.35
CA LEU A 77 0.29 -7.89 -9.98
C LEU A 77 1.45 -8.31 -9.08
N LEU A 78 1.45 -7.89 -7.83
CA LEU A 78 2.50 -8.24 -6.85
C LEU A 78 2.58 -9.75 -6.63
N ARG A 79 1.45 -10.43 -6.57
CA ARG A 79 1.41 -11.89 -6.43
C ARG A 79 1.96 -12.59 -7.67
N ALA A 80 1.67 -12.10 -8.87
CA ALA A 80 2.20 -12.64 -10.12
C ALA A 80 3.71 -12.44 -10.26
N MET A 81 4.24 -11.35 -9.70
CA MET A 81 5.67 -10.99 -9.78
C MET A 81 6.54 -11.67 -8.73
N ARG A 82 5.96 -12.29 -7.71
CA ARG A 82 6.76 -12.91 -6.65
C ARG A 82 7.68 -14.00 -7.21
N ALA A 83 8.97 -13.90 -6.88
CA ALA A 83 10.00 -14.87 -7.28
C ALA A 83 10.16 -16.00 -6.26
N GLN A 84 9.68 -15.82 -5.05
CA GLN A 84 9.79 -16.77 -3.95
C GLN A 84 8.54 -17.66 -3.87
N PRO A 85 8.67 -18.91 -3.39
CA PRO A 85 7.52 -19.75 -3.08
C PRO A 85 6.54 -19.04 -2.13
N ALA A 86 5.25 -19.38 -2.24
CA ALA A 86 4.25 -18.87 -1.31
C ALA A 86 4.61 -19.19 0.14
N MET A 87 4.49 -18.20 1.00
CA MET A 87 4.84 -18.32 2.41
C MET A 87 3.65 -18.76 3.25
N VAL A 88 3.93 -19.55 4.28
CA VAL A 88 2.94 -19.84 5.33
C VAL A 88 2.69 -18.54 6.10
N VAL A 89 1.43 -18.19 6.24
CA VAL A 89 1.01 -16.94 6.87
C VAL A 89 0.85 -17.13 8.38
N ALA A 90 1.44 -16.22 9.15
CA ALA A 90 1.22 -16.17 10.58
C ALA A 90 -0.26 -15.87 10.91
N PRO A 91 -0.81 -16.37 12.03
CA PRO A 91 -2.11 -15.99 12.51
C PRO A 91 -2.23 -14.46 12.67
N ARG A 92 -3.46 -13.94 12.52
CA ARG A 92 -3.72 -12.52 12.77
C ARG A 92 -3.41 -12.18 14.23
N ASP A 93 -2.77 -11.03 14.45
CA ASP A 93 -2.63 -10.48 15.78
C ASP A 93 -3.93 -9.76 16.16
N ALA A 94 -4.53 -10.13 17.28
CA ALA A 94 -5.75 -9.49 17.78
C ALA A 94 -5.52 -7.99 18.09
N ALA A 95 -4.30 -7.58 18.42
CA ALA A 95 -3.95 -6.18 18.64
C ALA A 95 -4.09 -5.32 17.39
N ASP A 96 -3.88 -5.88 16.19
CA ASP A 96 -4.03 -5.15 14.93
C ASP A 96 -5.47 -4.74 14.67
N GLY A 97 -6.44 -5.52 15.13
CA GLY A 97 -7.87 -5.22 15.04
C GLY A 97 -8.40 -4.19 16.04
N ALA A 98 -7.59 -3.80 17.02
CA ALA A 98 -7.96 -2.84 18.06
C ALA A 98 -7.47 -1.42 17.79
N VAL A 99 -6.79 -1.17 16.68
CA VAL A 99 -6.21 0.13 16.34
C VAL A 99 -7.25 1.00 15.66
N GLU A 100 -7.42 2.23 16.17
CA GLU A 100 -8.26 3.25 15.54
C GLU A 100 -7.41 4.21 14.71
N ARG A 101 -7.83 4.45 13.46
CA ARG A 101 -7.16 5.37 12.55
C ARG A 101 -8.14 6.36 11.95
N ARG A 102 -7.64 7.52 11.57
CA ARG A 102 -8.41 8.53 10.86
C ARG A 102 -7.92 8.65 9.44
N CYS A 103 -8.87 8.81 8.51
CA CYS A 103 -8.55 8.97 7.10
C CYS A 103 -7.72 10.24 6.88
N PRO A 104 -6.55 10.13 6.21
CA PRO A 104 -5.72 11.31 5.90
C PRO A 104 -6.42 12.34 5.01
N ARG A 105 -7.41 11.92 4.23
CA ARG A 105 -8.10 12.79 3.28
C ARG A 105 -9.29 13.55 3.89
N CYS A 106 -10.11 12.86 4.69
CA CYS A 106 -11.35 13.47 5.24
C CYS A 106 -11.36 13.59 6.75
N SER A 107 -10.35 13.09 7.45
CA SER A 107 -10.25 13.04 8.91
C SER A 107 -11.36 12.23 9.62
N GLY A 108 -12.19 11.54 8.87
CA GLY A 108 -13.20 10.62 9.39
C GLY A 108 -12.57 9.35 9.96
N ALA A 109 -13.28 8.68 10.88
CA ALA A 109 -12.83 7.41 11.41
C ALA A 109 -12.82 6.34 10.30
N MET A 110 -11.72 5.61 10.19
CA MET A 110 -11.59 4.48 9.29
C MET A 110 -12.13 3.21 9.94
N GLN A 111 -12.68 2.32 9.14
CA GLN A 111 -13.14 1.01 9.59
C GLN A 111 -12.00 0.02 9.54
N ASN A 112 -11.61 -0.50 10.70
CA ASN A 112 -10.64 -1.60 10.77
C ASN A 112 -11.36 -2.93 10.60
N HIS A 113 -10.94 -3.74 9.65
CA HIS A 113 -11.53 -5.04 9.37
C HIS A 113 -10.50 -6.03 8.82
N PRO A 114 -10.72 -7.35 9.01
CA PRO A 114 -9.87 -8.34 8.39
C PRO A 114 -9.94 -8.26 6.86
N TYR A 115 -8.79 -8.34 6.20
CA TYR A 115 -8.76 -8.54 4.76
C TYR A 115 -9.25 -9.96 4.43
N GLY A 116 -10.23 -10.07 3.53
CA GLY A 116 -10.86 -11.35 3.19
C GLY A 116 -10.01 -12.28 2.30
N GLY A 117 -8.90 -11.78 1.75
CA GLY A 117 -7.95 -12.53 0.97
C GLY A 117 -6.80 -13.11 1.79
N PRO A 118 -5.76 -13.66 1.11
CA PRO A 118 -4.60 -14.23 1.79
C PRO A 118 -3.76 -13.16 2.49
N GLY A 119 -3.04 -13.55 3.54
CA GLY A 119 -2.10 -12.68 4.24
C GLY A 119 -2.37 -12.47 5.72
N ASN A 120 -3.58 -12.76 6.20
CA ASN A 120 -4.02 -12.56 7.58
C ASN A 120 -3.74 -11.14 8.10
N VAL A 121 -4.07 -10.14 7.30
CA VAL A 121 -3.88 -8.73 7.66
C VAL A 121 -5.21 -8.06 7.97
N PHE A 122 -5.16 -6.98 8.75
CA PHE A 122 -6.25 -6.05 8.94
C PHE A 122 -6.04 -4.83 8.06
N LEU A 123 -7.11 -4.34 7.45
CA LEU A 123 -7.12 -3.10 6.68
C LEU A 123 -7.90 -2.03 7.43
N ASP A 124 -7.47 -0.81 7.31
CA ASP A 124 -8.25 0.36 7.68
C ASP A 124 -8.84 0.98 6.42
N THR A 125 -10.15 1.08 6.35
CA THR A 125 -10.88 1.50 5.16
C THR A 125 -11.66 2.78 5.42
N CYS A 126 -11.57 3.74 4.51
CA CYS A 126 -12.47 4.88 4.43
C CYS A 126 -13.35 4.74 3.19
N GLU A 127 -14.61 4.40 3.38
CA GLU A 127 -15.56 4.26 2.28
C GLU A 127 -15.88 5.59 1.61
N ALA A 128 -15.93 6.68 2.38
CA ALA A 128 -16.19 8.00 1.84
C ALA A 128 -15.13 8.48 0.85
N CYS A 129 -13.87 8.16 1.09
CA CYS A 129 -12.75 8.49 0.21
C CYS A 129 -12.32 7.33 -0.69
N GLU A 130 -12.92 6.15 -0.53
CA GLU A 130 -12.61 4.94 -1.29
C GLU A 130 -11.12 4.57 -1.25
N VAL A 131 -10.56 4.56 -0.05
CA VAL A 131 -9.14 4.26 0.21
C VAL A 131 -8.97 3.24 1.32
N ASN A 132 -7.89 2.47 1.21
CA ASN A 132 -7.41 1.53 2.22
C ASN A 132 -6.06 1.98 2.76
N TRP A 133 -5.89 1.94 4.06
CA TRP A 133 -4.59 2.08 4.71
C TRP A 133 -4.02 0.71 5.05
N LEU A 134 -2.75 0.52 4.72
CA LEU A 134 -1.96 -0.66 5.05
C LEU A 134 -0.75 -0.25 5.87
N ASP A 135 -0.54 -0.90 6.99
CA ASP A 135 0.67 -0.71 7.79
C ASP A 135 1.89 -1.36 7.09
N LYS A 136 3.07 -1.09 7.63
CA LYS A 136 4.33 -1.63 7.10
C LYS A 136 4.23 -3.14 6.82
N GLN A 137 4.66 -3.54 5.64
CA GLN A 137 4.75 -4.92 5.18
C GLN A 137 3.41 -5.66 4.97
N GLU A 138 2.28 -5.05 5.20
CA GLU A 138 0.99 -5.73 5.00
C GLU A 138 0.73 -6.09 3.54
N ILE A 139 1.04 -5.18 2.61
CA ILE A 139 0.91 -5.49 1.18
C ILE A 139 1.87 -6.62 0.76
N GLN A 140 3.06 -6.67 1.32
CA GLN A 140 4.01 -7.74 1.06
C GLN A 140 3.54 -9.08 1.65
N LYS A 141 2.90 -9.07 2.82
CA LYS A 141 2.28 -10.27 3.41
C LYS A 141 1.18 -10.81 2.51
N ILE A 142 0.33 -9.95 1.98
CA ILE A 142 -0.73 -10.32 1.03
C ILE A 142 -0.12 -10.91 -0.25
N ALA A 143 0.92 -10.27 -0.77
CA ALA A 143 1.57 -10.70 -2.00
C ALA A 143 2.31 -12.03 -1.86
N ALA A 144 2.91 -12.28 -0.70
CA ALA A 144 3.72 -13.46 -0.44
C ALA A 144 2.91 -14.69 0.05
N ALA A 145 1.69 -14.48 0.53
CA ALA A 145 0.86 -15.54 1.11
C ALA A 145 0.45 -16.59 0.07
N ALA A 146 0.35 -17.84 0.52
CA ALA A 146 -0.26 -18.90 -0.28
C ALA A 146 -1.73 -18.58 -0.54
N ASP A 147 -2.23 -18.99 -1.71
CA ASP A 147 -3.67 -18.95 -1.96
C ASP A 147 -4.38 -19.84 -0.96
N PRO A 148 -5.57 -19.44 -0.49
CA PRO A 148 -6.35 -20.32 0.35
C PRO A 148 -6.59 -21.61 -0.42
N THR A 149 -6.05 -22.72 0.08
CA THR A 149 -6.38 -24.03 -0.43
C THR A 149 -7.87 -24.27 -0.14
N TYR A 150 -8.69 -24.21 -1.16
CA TYR A 150 -9.99 -24.83 -1.10
C TYR A 150 -9.75 -26.32 -0.89
N SER A 151 -9.78 -26.75 0.33
CA SER A 151 -9.98 -28.14 0.63
C SER A 151 -11.35 -28.50 0.09
N SER A 152 -11.40 -28.94 -1.15
CA SER A 152 -12.55 -29.69 -1.62
C SER A 152 -12.54 -31.01 -0.84
N ALA A 153 -13.13 -30.96 0.35
CA ALA A 153 -13.64 -32.16 0.96
C ALA A 153 -14.76 -32.63 0.03
N VAL A 154 -14.38 -33.37 -0.98
CA VAL A 154 -15.32 -34.20 -1.73
C VAL A 154 -15.69 -35.32 -0.79
N LEU A 155 -16.90 -35.24 -0.30
CA LEU A 155 -17.56 -36.39 0.25
C LEU A 155 -17.92 -37.37 -0.87
#